data_336f6d29d45eca0ae9b6c21f69d482d7
#
_entry.id   336f6d29d45eca0ae9b6c21f69d482d7
#
_cell.length_a   1.000
_cell.length_b   1.000
_cell.length_c   1.000
_cell.angle_alpha   90.00
_cell.angle_beta   90.00
_cell.angle_gamma   90.00
#
_symmetry.space_group_name_H-M   'P 1'
#
loop_
_entity.id
_entity.type
_entity.pdbx_description
1 polymer ?
#
loop_
_entity_poly.entity_id
_entity_poly.type
_entity_poly.pdbx_seq_one_letter_code
_entity_poly.pdbx_strand_id
1 'polypeptide(L)'
;MAYCRQQGLFKSGDRVIAACSGGADSMALLLFLLRRRKDLAIEVLAAHVNHGIRGASARADANFVTAFCRQNGVELFLYDAEKEGIAIPPRPSEEWARELRYRWFDELAAREEALIATAHTCSDQAETLLFRMARGTGLHGLAGIPPCRGIYRRPCLCLSRADTEAYCAALGQSYVQDESNADDLYARNRIRHTVVPALQTVNPAAEQAIARLCRQMRALDDWLTAEAAALLQAAAVPGGYEVETLCQARGPVLDAALHALISPVRDAEEKYVNLLRFLVLQREGALQLTPEVTYKIKNGVLLRLTPQGIKPPPAPPQPFTQGCFSLPGGYFVEFQRVKYEEFLKNQPIFKKDLNCCADCAKIQGNVMLRTRQPGDSFRPAGRHVRKTLKKYYNELGVPPDERALLPLLASGSEVLWLWGSGFAEGCAPDAYTREVLTVRTEKTGEA
;
A
#
# COMPACT_ATOMS: atom_id res chain seq x y z
N MET A 1 -22.27 -16.89 25.13
CA MET A 1 -21.30 -17.90 25.63
C MET A 1 -20.96 -18.95 24.57
N ALA A 2 -21.93 -19.72 24.03
CA ALA A 2 -21.64 -20.75 23.04
C ALA A 2 -20.82 -20.22 21.85
N TYR A 3 -21.24 -19.10 21.27
CA TYR A 3 -20.53 -18.43 20.15
C TYR A 3 -19.07 -18.10 20.50
N CYS A 4 -18.81 -17.52 21.69
CA CYS A 4 -17.45 -17.15 22.10
C CYS A 4 -16.54 -18.39 22.19
N ARG A 5 -17.07 -19.51 22.72
CA ARG A 5 -16.33 -20.80 22.79
C ARG A 5 -16.11 -21.41 21.42
N GLN A 6 -17.15 -21.43 20.57
CA GLN A 6 -17.07 -21.97 19.21
C GLN A 6 -16.04 -21.22 18.35
N GLN A 7 -15.95 -19.90 18.52
CA GLN A 7 -15.02 -19.06 17.76
C GLN A 7 -13.65 -18.87 18.44
N GLY A 8 -13.44 -19.47 19.61
CA GLY A 8 -12.17 -19.35 20.35
C GLY A 8 -11.80 -17.90 20.66
N LEU A 9 -12.79 -17.06 21.02
CA LEU A 9 -12.57 -15.60 21.14
C LEU A 9 -11.65 -15.23 22.29
N PHE A 10 -11.69 -15.99 23.37
CA PHE A 10 -10.95 -15.72 24.62
C PHE A 10 -10.30 -16.97 25.16
N LYS A 11 -9.14 -16.79 25.76
CA LYS A 11 -8.41 -17.81 26.52
C LYS A 11 -8.44 -17.45 28.01
N SER A 12 -8.27 -18.44 28.87
CA SER A 12 -8.12 -18.22 30.30
C SER A 12 -6.89 -17.32 30.56
N GLY A 13 -7.09 -16.28 31.36
CA GLY A 13 -6.07 -15.29 31.70
C GLY A 13 -6.00 -14.09 30.74
N ASP A 14 -6.78 -14.07 29.65
CA ASP A 14 -6.79 -12.91 28.77
C ASP A 14 -7.28 -11.65 29.50
N ARG A 15 -6.57 -10.52 29.27
CA ARG A 15 -7.06 -9.17 29.57
C ARG A 15 -7.85 -8.67 28.37
N VAL A 16 -9.07 -8.23 28.57
CA VAL A 16 -10.02 -7.84 27.51
C VAL A 16 -10.53 -6.42 27.75
N ILE A 17 -10.19 -5.52 26.86
CA ILE A 17 -10.66 -4.14 26.85
C ILE A 17 -11.92 -4.05 25.99
N ALA A 18 -13.07 -3.79 26.59
CA ALA A 18 -14.31 -3.54 25.86
C ALA A 18 -14.34 -2.12 25.30
N ALA A 19 -14.41 -1.99 23.97
CA ALA A 19 -14.61 -0.71 23.30
C ALA A 19 -16.05 -0.24 23.55
N CYS A 20 -16.24 0.77 24.40
CA CYS A 20 -17.53 1.25 24.85
C CYS A 20 -17.81 2.67 24.36
N SER A 21 -18.76 2.83 23.41
CA SER A 21 -19.22 4.14 22.95
C SER A 21 -20.33 4.73 23.79
N GLY A 22 -20.97 3.94 24.67
CA GLY A 22 -22.17 4.30 25.41
C GLY A 22 -23.47 3.87 24.74
N GLY A 23 -23.46 3.53 23.45
CA GLY A 23 -24.64 3.02 22.73
C GLY A 23 -24.98 1.57 23.11
N ALA A 24 -26.23 1.15 22.78
CA ALA A 24 -26.82 -0.14 23.17
C ALA A 24 -25.89 -1.34 22.94
N ASP A 25 -25.33 -1.48 21.72
CA ASP A 25 -24.47 -2.61 21.38
C ASP A 25 -23.22 -2.67 22.27
N SER A 26 -22.58 -1.53 22.51
CA SER A 26 -21.35 -1.45 23.32
C SER A 26 -21.63 -1.65 24.81
N MET A 27 -22.75 -1.17 25.29
CA MET A 27 -23.19 -1.42 26.69
C MET A 27 -23.56 -2.89 26.90
N ALA A 28 -24.27 -3.50 25.93
CA ALA A 28 -24.58 -4.92 25.97
C ALA A 28 -23.31 -5.79 25.97
N LEU A 29 -22.31 -5.43 25.15
CA LEU A 29 -21.00 -6.10 25.15
C LEU A 29 -20.33 -6.02 26.52
N LEU A 30 -20.19 -4.82 27.10
CA LEU A 30 -19.52 -4.60 28.37
C LEU A 30 -20.24 -5.36 29.50
N LEU A 31 -21.58 -5.28 29.58
CA LEU A 31 -22.41 -6.03 30.52
C LEU A 31 -22.23 -7.54 30.41
N PHE A 32 -22.22 -8.06 29.17
CA PHE A 32 -21.98 -9.47 28.90
C PHE A 32 -20.63 -9.93 29.42
N LEU A 33 -19.55 -9.19 29.08
CA LEU A 33 -18.19 -9.52 29.51
C LEU A 33 -18.07 -9.50 31.04
N LEU A 34 -18.60 -8.47 31.70
CA LEU A 34 -18.57 -8.36 33.16
C LEU A 34 -19.31 -9.50 33.84
N ARG A 35 -20.50 -9.86 33.35
CA ARG A 35 -21.28 -10.96 33.92
C ARG A 35 -20.67 -12.33 33.70
N ARG A 36 -19.88 -12.48 32.60
CA ARG A 36 -19.29 -13.77 32.18
C ARG A 36 -17.78 -13.84 32.39
N ARG A 37 -17.17 -12.83 33.02
CA ARG A 37 -15.72 -12.78 33.23
C ARG A 37 -15.19 -13.99 34.01
N LYS A 38 -15.92 -14.51 34.97
CA LYS A 38 -15.56 -15.71 35.73
C LYS A 38 -15.67 -16.97 34.88
N ASP A 39 -16.76 -17.12 34.09
CA ASP A 39 -17.02 -18.26 33.22
C ASP A 39 -16.04 -18.34 32.03
N LEU A 40 -15.52 -17.18 31.61
CA LEU A 40 -14.53 -17.03 30.55
C LEU A 40 -13.10 -17.01 31.11
N ALA A 41 -12.93 -16.88 32.42
CA ALA A 41 -11.66 -16.71 33.12
C ALA A 41 -10.82 -15.56 32.54
N ILE A 42 -11.46 -14.39 32.34
CA ILE A 42 -10.84 -13.17 31.76
C ILE A 42 -10.89 -12.00 32.74
N GLU A 43 -9.96 -11.07 32.60
CA GLU A 43 -10.02 -9.73 33.18
C GLU A 43 -10.71 -8.79 32.20
N VAL A 44 -11.62 -7.92 32.68
CA VAL A 44 -12.41 -7.02 31.85
C VAL A 44 -12.11 -5.58 32.21
N LEU A 45 -11.68 -4.83 31.22
CA LEU A 45 -11.37 -3.40 31.23
C LEU A 45 -12.30 -2.71 30.22
N ALA A 46 -12.38 -1.40 30.23
CA ALA A 46 -13.16 -0.63 29.26
C ALA A 46 -12.32 0.45 28.61
N ALA A 47 -12.67 0.82 27.38
CA ALA A 47 -12.06 1.93 26.66
C ALA A 47 -13.14 2.77 25.97
N HIS A 48 -13.06 4.10 26.10
CA HIS A 48 -13.93 5.05 25.43
C HIS A 48 -13.11 6.08 24.65
N VAL A 49 -13.55 6.41 23.43
CA VAL A 49 -12.88 7.40 22.57
C VAL A 49 -13.82 8.57 22.31
N ASN A 50 -13.43 9.75 22.77
CA ASN A 50 -14.02 11.02 22.38
C ASN A 50 -13.21 11.59 21.19
N HIS A 51 -13.83 11.64 20.00
CA HIS A 51 -13.19 12.17 18.79
C HIS A 51 -13.21 13.71 18.71
N GLY A 52 -13.87 14.40 19.67
CA GLY A 52 -14.03 15.86 19.66
C GLY A 52 -15.04 16.40 18.63
N ILE A 53 -15.68 15.55 17.82
CA ILE A 53 -16.53 15.97 16.70
C ILE A 53 -17.86 16.57 17.19
N ARG A 54 -18.47 16.04 18.28
CA ARG A 54 -19.80 16.37 18.76
C ARG A 54 -19.82 17.28 19.99
N GLY A 55 -18.68 17.83 20.41
CA GLY A 55 -18.55 18.79 21.48
C GLY A 55 -19.22 18.35 22.80
N ALA A 56 -20.28 19.06 23.24
CA ALA A 56 -20.96 18.79 24.52
C ALA A 56 -21.60 17.39 24.60
N SER A 57 -22.18 16.89 23.51
CA SER A 57 -22.79 15.56 23.45
C SER A 57 -21.75 14.46 23.67
N ALA A 58 -20.60 14.56 23.03
CA ALA A 58 -19.51 13.58 23.22
C ALA A 58 -18.96 13.57 24.67
N ARG A 59 -18.94 14.74 25.33
CA ARG A 59 -18.58 14.81 26.75
C ARG A 59 -19.63 14.15 27.65
N ALA A 60 -20.93 14.30 27.33
CA ALA A 60 -22.00 13.61 28.04
C ALA A 60 -21.89 12.08 27.91
N ASP A 61 -21.58 11.58 26.71
CA ASP A 61 -21.33 10.15 26.45
C ASP A 61 -20.16 9.62 27.27
N ALA A 62 -19.05 10.35 27.31
CA ALA A 62 -17.87 10.00 28.11
C ALA A 62 -18.19 9.96 29.60
N ASN A 63 -18.97 10.94 30.12
CA ASN A 63 -19.41 10.97 31.51
C ASN A 63 -20.32 9.78 31.85
N PHE A 64 -21.23 9.42 30.93
CA PHE A 64 -22.12 8.27 31.10
C PHE A 64 -21.32 6.97 31.23
N VAL A 65 -20.39 6.72 30.32
CA VAL A 65 -19.51 5.53 30.36
C VAL A 65 -18.66 5.53 31.63
N THR A 66 -18.11 6.68 32.01
CA THR A 66 -17.29 6.83 33.22
C THR A 66 -18.10 6.49 34.49
N ALA A 67 -19.33 7.01 34.60
CA ALA A 67 -20.21 6.72 35.73
C ALA A 67 -20.53 5.22 35.80
N PHE A 68 -20.85 4.61 34.67
CA PHE A 68 -21.11 3.16 34.60
C PHE A 68 -19.90 2.34 35.05
N CYS A 69 -18.72 2.62 34.52
CA CYS A 69 -17.50 1.89 34.86
C CYS A 69 -17.15 2.04 36.35
N ARG A 70 -17.27 3.25 36.89
CA ARG A 70 -17.06 3.52 38.33
C ARG A 70 -18.02 2.72 39.21
N GLN A 71 -19.30 2.69 38.86
CA GLN A 71 -20.33 1.95 39.61
C GLN A 71 -20.10 0.45 39.63
N ASN A 72 -19.54 -0.09 38.56
CA ASN A 72 -19.29 -1.53 38.37
C ASN A 72 -17.84 -1.96 38.71
N GLY A 73 -17.00 -1.05 39.21
CA GLY A 73 -15.59 -1.34 39.55
C GLY A 73 -14.75 -1.79 38.35
N VAL A 74 -14.98 -1.16 37.18
CA VAL A 74 -14.28 -1.43 35.95
C VAL A 74 -13.26 -0.33 35.68
N GLU A 75 -12.01 -0.68 35.42
CA GLU A 75 -11.00 0.26 34.97
C GLU A 75 -11.33 0.77 33.56
N LEU A 76 -11.30 2.10 33.38
CA LEU A 76 -11.68 2.77 32.17
C LEU A 76 -10.51 3.60 31.61
N PHE A 77 -10.14 3.33 30.37
CA PHE A 77 -9.24 4.17 29.60
C PHE A 77 -10.05 5.15 28.73
N LEU A 78 -9.76 6.44 28.90
CA LEU A 78 -10.42 7.52 28.15
C LEU A 78 -9.42 8.14 27.18
N TYR A 79 -9.80 8.22 25.92
CA TYR A 79 -9.10 9.01 24.91
C TYR A 79 -9.94 10.23 24.55
N ASP A 80 -9.32 11.40 24.59
CA ASP A 80 -9.96 12.66 24.25
C ASP A 80 -9.07 13.38 23.22
N ALA A 81 -9.51 13.39 21.95
CA ALA A 81 -8.73 13.93 20.84
C ALA A 81 -8.38 15.42 21.03
N GLU A 82 -9.26 16.21 21.68
CA GLU A 82 -8.99 17.63 21.98
C GLU A 82 -7.84 17.76 23.01
N LYS A 83 -7.86 16.92 24.06
CA LYS A 83 -6.82 16.94 25.12
C LYS A 83 -5.48 16.43 24.63
N GLU A 84 -5.49 15.49 23.69
CA GLU A 84 -4.27 14.97 23.03
C GLU A 84 -3.73 15.92 21.94
N GLY A 85 -4.37 17.08 21.74
CA GLY A 85 -3.91 18.07 20.76
C GLY A 85 -4.06 17.63 19.30
N ILE A 86 -4.95 16.67 19.02
CA ILE A 86 -5.19 16.20 17.67
C ILE A 86 -5.98 17.25 16.88
N ALA A 87 -5.43 17.68 15.75
CA ALA A 87 -6.12 18.59 14.85
C ALA A 87 -7.33 17.90 14.20
N ILE A 88 -8.54 18.34 14.58
CA ILE A 88 -9.79 17.83 14.02
C ILE A 88 -9.99 18.49 12.64
N PRO A 89 -10.16 17.72 11.55
CA PRO A 89 -10.42 18.28 10.22
C PRO A 89 -11.69 19.14 10.22
N PRO A 90 -11.79 20.18 9.38
CA PRO A 90 -12.99 21.03 9.27
C PRO A 90 -14.27 20.25 8.91
N ARG A 91 -14.10 19.10 8.23
CA ARG A 91 -15.16 18.13 7.89
C ARG A 91 -14.66 16.73 8.21
N PRO A 92 -14.72 16.31 9.48
CA PRO A 92 -14.24 15.00 9.89
C PRO A 92 -15.11 13.90 9.25
N SER A 93 -14.47 12.96 8.56
CA SER A 93 -15.15 11.79 8.01
C SER A 93 -15.27 10.67 9.05
N GLU A 94 -16.23 9.75 8.83
CA GLU A 94 -16.34 8.52 9.64
C GLU A 94 -15.03 7.70 9.55
N GLU A 95 -14.39 7.70 8.39
CA GLU A 95 -13.11 7.00 8.17
C GLU A 95 -11.99 7.60 9.04
N TRP A 96 -11.84 8.92 9.09
CA TRP A 96 -10.88 9.59 9.95
C TRP A 96 -11.10 9.24 11.44
N ALA A 97 -12.35 9.31 11.90
CA ALA A 97 -12.68 8.96 13.28
C ALA A 97 -12.40 7.47 13.57
N ARG A 98 -12.66 6.61 12.60
CA ARG A 98 -12.35 5.19 12.67
C ARG A 98 -10.84 4.94 12.76
N GLU A 99 -10.04 5.55 11.90
CA GLU A 99 -8.58 5.42 11.91
C GLU A 99 -7.97 5.89 13.24
N LEU A 100 -8.39 7.06 13.75
CA LEU A 100 -7.97 7.58 15.04
C LEU A 100 -8.24 6.58 16.15
N ARG A 101 -9.47 6.07 16.22
CA ARG A 101 -9.91 5.09 17.22
C ARG A 101 -9.11 3.80 17.17
N TYR A 102 -8.88 3.22 15.97
CA TYR A 102 -8.16 1.97 15.84
C TYR A 102 -6.68 2.13 16.17
N ARG A 103 -6.05 3.24 15.79
CA ARG A 103 -4.66 3.55 16.18
C ARG A 103 -4.51 3.56 17.70
N TRP A 104 -5.37 4.30 18.38
CA TRP A 104 -5.32 4.34 19.84
C TRP A 104 -5.61 2.98 20.49
N PHE A 105 -6.54 2.20 19.95
CA PHE A 105 -6.79 0.85 20.46
C PHE A 105 -5.59 -0.07 20.28
N ASP A 106 -4.86 0.03 19.17
CA ASP A 106 -3.65 -0.76 18.92
C ASP A 106 -2.54 -0.39 19.93
N GLU A 107 -2.35 0.90 20.20
CA GLU A 107 -1.39 1.41 21.20
C GLU A 107 -1.78 0.98 22.62
N LEU A 108 -3.07 1.13 22.97
CA LEU A 108 -3.60 0.74 24.27
C LEU A 108 -3.45 -0.77 24.51
N ALA A 109 -3.83 -1.57 23.52
CA ALA A 109 -3.73 -3.02 23.61
C ALA A 109 -2.29 -3.52 23.78
N ALA A 110 -1.33 -2.88 23.08
CA ALA A 110 0.08 -3.21 23.23
C ALA A 110 0.62 -2.84 24.62
N ARG A 111 0.21 -1.69 25.16
CA ARG A 111 0.62 -1.23 26.50
C ARG A 111 0.07 -2.11 27.62
N GLU A 112 -1.18 -2.53 27.49
CA GLU A 112 -1.90 -3.30 28.51
C GLU A 112 -1.78 -4.83 28.29
N GLU A 113 -1.08 -5.27 27.25
CA GLU A 113 -1.00 -6.68 26.82
C GLU A 113 -2.39 -7.32 26.71
N ALA A 114 -3.36 -6.61 26.09
CA ALA A 114 -4.77 -6.93 26.12
C ALA A 114 -5.37 -7.17 24.74
N LEU A 115 -6.51 -7.84 24.69
CA LEU A 115 -7.38 -7.95 23.52
C LEU A 115 -8.41 -6.82 23.51
N ILE A 116 -8.82 -6.38 22.33
CA ILE A 116 -9.88 -5.38 22.16
C ILE A 116 -11.18 -6.08 21.76
N ALA A 117 -12.21 -6.00 22.59
CA ALA A 117 -13.54 -6.47 22.26
C ALA A 117 -14.39 -5.33 21.66
N THR A 118 -14.95 -5.53 20.47
CA THR A 118 -15.83 -4.57 19.79
C THR A 118 -17.23 -5.12 19.61
N ALA A 119 -18.23 -4.26 19.68
CA ALA A 119 -19.66 -4.62 19.73
C ALA A 119 -20.30 -4.76 18.34
N HIS A 120 -19.57 -5.25 17.32
CA HIS A 120 -20.18 -5.52 16.03
C HIS A 120 -21.21 -6.64 16.12
N THR A 121 -22.36 -6.44 15.48
CA THR A 121 -23.53 -7.33 15.50
C THR A 121 -23.76 -8.02 14.14
N CYS A 122 -24.74 -8.91 14.03
CA CYS A 122 -25.14 -9.47 12.74
C CYS A 122 -25.83 -8.43 11.85
N SER A 123 -26.39 -7.36 12.42
CA SER A 123 -26.87 -6.20 11.68
C SER A 123 -25.69 -5.50 10.94
N ASP A 124 -24.55 -5.30 11.60
CA ASP A 124 -23.33 -4.77 10.96
C ASP A 124 -22.78 -5.72 9.89
N GLN A 125 -22.93 -7.04 10.06
CA GLN A 125 -22.60 -8.02 9.02
C GLN A 125 -23.45 -7.82 7.78
N ALA A 126 -24.77 -7.65 7.95
CA ALA A 126 -25.70 -7.44 6.84
C ALA A 126 -25.38 -6.14 6.10
N GLU A 127 -25.21 -5.03 6.83
CA GLU A 127 -24.80 -3.76 6.24
C GLU A 127 -23.49 -3.89 5.45
N THR A 128 -22.49 -4.54 6.04
CA THR A 128 -21.17 -4.70 5.41
C THR A 128 -21.21 -5.58 4.17
N LEU A 129 -21.93 -6.71 4.22
CA LEU A 129 -22.06 -7.59 3.08
C LEU A 129 -22.77 -6.89 1.92
N LEU A 130 -23.93 -6.27 2.17
CA LEU A 130 -24.71 -5.56 1.16
C LEU A 130 -23.90 -4.42 0.54
N PHE A 131 -23.17 -3.66 1.34
CA PHE A 131 -22.30 -2.60 0.86
C PHE A 131 -21.19 -3.13 -0.07
N ARG A 132 -20.53 -4.24 0.31
CA ARG A 132 -19.49 -4.87 -0.49
C ARG A 132 -20.04 -5.47 -1.78
N MET A 133 -21.21 -6.12 -1.73
CA MET A 133 -21.89 -6.66 -2.90
C MET A 133 -22.25 -5.56 -3.92
N ALA A 134 -22.77 -4.41 -3.45
CA ALA A 134 -23.09 -3.28 -4.32
C ALA A 134 -21.86 -2.68 -5.03
N ARG A 135 -20.64 -2.87 -4.48
CA ARG A 135 -19.38 -2.39 -5.07
C ARG A 135 -18.65 -3.45 -5.89
N GLY A 136 -19.16 -4.67 -5.93
CA GLY A 136 -18.46 -5.83 -6.46
C GLY A 136 -17.44 -6.38 -5.46
N THR A 137 -17.54 -7.63 -5.12
CA THR A 137 -16.65 -8.28 -4.16
C THR A 137 -16.46 -9.77 -4.47
N GLY A 138 -15.25 -10.26 -4.23
CA GLY A 138 -14.93 -11.68 -4.27
C GLY A 138 -15.25 -12.41 -2.97
N LEU A 139 -14.82 -13.67 -2.87
CA LEU A 139 -15.07 -14.57 -1.73
C LEU A 139 -14.64 -13.94 -0.39
N HIS A 140 -13.44 -13.34 -0.33
CA HIS A 140 -12.92 -12.69 0.86
C HIS A 140 -13.87 -11.58 1.38
N GLY A 141 -14.44 -10.76 0.50
CA GLY A 141 -15.37 -9.74 0.90
C GLY A 141 -16.74 -10.29 1.33
N LEU A 142 -17.20 -11.39 0.72
CA LEU A 142 -18.43 -12.10 1.12
C LEU A 142 -18.30 -12.75 2.51
N ALA A 143 -17.10 -13.05 2.97
CA ALA A 143 -16.84 -13.52 4.32
C ALA A 143 -17.21 -12.49 5.41
N GLY A 144 -17.48 -11.23 5.05
CA GLY A 144 -17.97 -10.17 5.95
C GLY A 144 -16.97 -9.78 7.04
N ILE A 145 -17.48 -9.39 8.22
CA ILE A 145 -16.67 -9.00 9.38
C ILE A 145 -16.19 -10.27 10.12
N PRO A 146 -14.88 -10.48 10.34
CA PRO A 146 -14.37 -11.67 11.03
C PRO A 146 -14.65 -11.62 12.54
N PRO A 147 -14.88 -12.77 13.21
CA PRO A 147 -14.98 -12.86 14.67
C PRO A 147 -13.71 -12.42 15.40
N CYS A 148 -12.55 -12.76 14.81
CA CYS A 148 -11.22 -12.41 15.28
C CYS A 148 -10.42 -11.77 14.14
N ARG A 149 -9.64 -10.71 14.47
CA ARG A 149 -8.65 -10.13 13.57
C ARG A 149 -7.52 -9.53 14.40
N GLY A 150 -6.36 -10.18 14.43
CA GLY A 150 -5.27 -9.79 15.32
C GLY A 150 -5.73 -9.76 16.77
N ILE A 151 -5.60 -8.62 17.43
CA ILE A 151 -6.04 -8.39 18.80
C ILE A 151 -7.56 -8.20 18.96
N TYR A 152 -8.29 -7.96 17.86
CA TYR A 152 -9.72 -7.65 17.90
C TYR A 152 -10.59 -8.88 18.04
N ARG A 153 -11.60 -8.82 18.93
CA ARG A 153 -12.62 -9.86 19.19
C ARG A 153 -14.01 -9.27 19.04
N ARG A 154 -14.96 -10.04 18.49
CA ARG A 154 -16.34 -9.57 18.22
C ARG A 154 -17.38 -10.53 18.76
N PRO A 155 -17.61 -10.53 20.05
CA PRO A 155 -18.52 -11.49 20.71
C PRO A 155 -19.99 -11.35 20.29
N CYS A 156 -20.41 -10.14 19.86
CA CYS A 156 -21.79 -9.82 19.52
C CYS A 156 -22.18 -10.11 18.06
N LEU A 157 -21.26 -10.63 17.21
CA LEU A 157 -21.55 -10.92 15.80
C LEU A 157 -22.67 -11.95 15.56
N CYS A 158 -23.08 -12.70 16.59
CA CYS A 158 -24.20 -13.63 16.52
C CYS A 158 -25.53 -13.00 16.95
N LEU A 159 -25.54 -11.76 17.39
CA LEU A 159 -26.69 -11.02 17.90
C LEU A 159 -27.09 -9.93 16.91
N SER A 160 -28.42 -9.66 16.80
CA SER A 160 -28.92 -8.47 16.14
C SER A 160 -28.83 -7.25 17.05
N ARG A 161 -29.00 -6.04 16.49
CA ARG A 161 -29.15 -4.82 17.32
C ARG A 161 -30.37 -4.89 18.24
N ALA A 162 -31.49 -5.46 17.78
CA ALA A 162 -32.66 -5.70 18.60
C ALA A 162 -32.36 -6.60 19.81
N ASP A 163 -31.49 -7.62 19.64
CA ASP A 163 -31.09 -8.50 20.75
C ASP A 163 -30.25 -7.74 21.78
N THR A 164 -29.37 -6.83 21.37
CA THR A 164 -28.51 -6.03 22.27
C THR A 164 -29.36 -5.01 23.05
N GLU A 165 -30.32 -4.37 22.39
CA GLU A 165 -31.27 -3.46 23.02
C GLU A 165 -32.17 -4.20 24.03
N ALA A 166 -32.74 -5.36 23.64
CA ALA A 166 -33.51 -6.20 24.53
C ALA A 166 -32.72 -6.69 25.75
N TYR A 167 -31.43 -7.01 25.55
CA TYR A 167 -30.54 -7.41 26.64
C TYR A 167 -30.28 -6.27 27.61
N CYS A 168 -30.03 -5.04 27.14
CA CYS A 168 -29.93 -3.87 27.97
C CYS A 168 -31.26 -3.59 28.76
N ALA A 169 -32.40 -3.64 28.09
CA ALA A 169 -33.70 -3.46 28.67
C ALA A 169 -33.98 -4.48 29.79
N ALA A 170 -33.71 -5.77 29.53
CA ALA A 170 -33.90 -6.84 30.51
C ALA A 170 -33.04 -6.68 31.78
N LEU A 171 -31.94 -5.92 31.67
CA LEU A 171 -31.06 -5.61 32.81
C LEU A 171 -31.32 -4.23 33.43
N GLY A 172 -32.31 -3.49 32.92
CA GLY A 172 -32.57 -2.11 33.35
C GLY A 172 -31.43 -1.14 33.05
N GLN A 173 -30.59 -1.46 32.07
CA GLN A 173 -29.45 -0.64 31.70
C GLN A 173 -29.84 0.38 30.66
N SER A 174 -29.72 1.67 31.00
CA SER A 174 -29.79 2.76 30.00
C SER A 174 -28.57 2.79 29.09
N TYR A 175 -28.75 3.39 27.93
CA TYR A 175 -27.69 3.63 26.96
C TYR A 175 -27.92 4.95 26.21
N VAL A 176 -26.87 5.48 25.59
CA VAL A 176 -26.93 6.71 24.81
C VAL A 176 -27.49 6.43 23.43
N GLN A 177 -28.45 7.25 22.99
CA GLN A 177 -28.93 7.22 21.60
C GLN A 177 -28.10 8.20 20.77
N ASP A 178 -27.49 7.71 19.71
CA ASP A 178 -26.67 8.51 18.79
C ASP A 178 -27.56 9.13 17.70
N GLU A 179 -27.75 10.45 17.76
CA GLU A 179 -28.56 11.23 16.80
C GLU A 179 -27.95 11.20 15.37
N SER A 180 -26.65 10.97 15.23
CA SER A 180 -25.97 10.89 13.91
C SER A 180 -26.36 9.64 13.09
N ASN A 181 -27.02 8.66 13.70
CA ASN A 181 -27.55 7.49 13.01
C ASN A 181 -28.71 7.81 12.04
N ALA A 182 -29.29 9.00 12.10
CA ALA A 182 -30.43 9.41 11.26
C ALA A 182 -30.03 10.00 9.91
N ASP A 183 -28.74 10.22 9.62
CA ASP A 183 -28.30 10.89 8.39
C ASP A 183 -28.09 9.90 7.25
N ASP A 184 -29.02 9.90 6.27
CA ASP A 184 -29.02 9.05 5.08
C ASP A 184 -28.02 9.50 3.98
N LEU A 185 -27.23 10.53 4.21
CA LEU A 185 -26.15 10.93 3.29
C LEU A 185 -25.10 9.82 3.13
N TYR A 186 -24.91 9.01 4.13
CA TYR A 186 -23.95 7.91 4.11
C TYR A 186 -24.57 6.63 3.51
N ALA A 187 -23.87 6.01 2.56
CA ALA A 187 -24.31 4.80 1.89
C ALA A 187 -24.68 3.65 2.89
N ARG A 188 -23.96 3.57 4.01
CA ARG A 188 -24.20 2.57 5.05
C ARG A 188 -25.53 2.83 5.78
N ASN A 189 -25.86 4.09 6.08
CA ASN A 189 -27.15 4.43 6.69
C ASN A 189 -28.31 4.14 5.74
N ARG A 190 -28.17 4.41 4.42
CA ARG A 190 -29.18 4.00 3.41
C ARG A 190 -29.40 2.49 3.39
N ILE A 191 -28.36 1.69 3.49
CA ILE A 191 -28.50 0.23 3.57
C ILE A 191 -29.27 -0.15 4.84
N ARG A 192 -28.93 0.44 5.98
CA ARG A 192 -29.58 0.22 7.28
C ARG A 192 -31.07 0.58 7.27
N HIS A 193 -31.39 1.75 6.72
CA HIS A 193 -32.75 2.31 6.83
C HIS A 193 -33.67 1.89 5.67
N THR A 194 -33.12 1.45 4.54
CA THR A 194 -33.90 1.13 3.35
C THR A 194 -33.75 -0.33 2.94
N VAL A 195 -32.51 -0.80 2.73
CA VAL A 195 -32.28 -2.11 2.12
C VAL A 195 -32.52 -3.26 3.10
N VAL A 196 -31.99 -3.15 4.32
CA VAL A 196 -32.19 -4.18 5.37
C VAL A 196 -33.67 -4.33 5.72
N PRO A 197 -34.44 -3.26 6.01
CA PRO A 197 -35.87 -3.38 6.23
C PRO A 197 -36.66 -4.00 5.05
N ALA A 198 -36.31 -3.64 3.82
CA ALA A 198 -36.92 -4.26 2.63
C ALA A 198 -36.66 -5.77 2.56
N LEU A 199 -35.44 -6.23 2.88
CA LEU A 199 -35.15 -7.66 2.98
C LEU A 199 -35.92 -8.34 4.12
N GLN A 200 -36.14 -7.64 5.25
CA GLN A 200 -36.90 -8.16 6.38
C GLN A 200 -38.39 -8.33 6.07
N THR A 201 -38.97 -7.60 5.09
CA THR A 201 -40.33 -7.87 4.61
C THR A 201 -40.45 -9.22 3.89
N VAL A 202 -39.34 -9.67 3.26
CA VAL A 202 -39.26 -10.98 2.59
C VAL A 202 -38.95 -12.09 3.59
N ASN A 203 -38.03 -11.83 4.49
CA ASN A 203 -37.62 -12.75 5.54
C ASN A 203 -37.29 -11.97 6.83
N PRO A 204 -38.13 -12.05 7.87
CA PRO A 204 -37.87 -11.37 9.14
C PRO A 204 -36.51 -11.70 9.75
N ALA A 205 -35.93 -12.87 9.45
CA ALA A 205 -34.62 -13.31 9.88
C ALA A 205 -33.50 -13.05 8.82
N ALA A 206 -33.65 -12.03 7.95
CA ALA A 206 -32.72 -11.73 6.88
C ALA A 206 -31.29 -11.46 7.38
N GLU A 207 -31.11 -10.70 8.45
CA GLU A 207 -29.79 -10.41 9.04
C GLU A 207 -29.09 -11.68 9.50
N GLN A 208 -29.81 -12.58 10.19
CA GLN A 208 -29.28 -13.86 10.65
C GLN A 208 -28.96 -14.80 9.45
N ALA A 209 -29.77 -14.76 8.38
CA ALA A 209 -29.50 -15.51 7.14
C ALA A 209 -28.21 -15.00 6.47
N ILE A 210 -28.04 -13.69 6.38
CA ILE A 210 -26.82 -13.04 5.86
C ILE A 210 -25.62 -13.41 6.74
N ALA A 211 -25.74 -13.34 8.06
CA ALA A 211 -24.65 -13.72 8.97
C ALA A 211 -24.27 -15.21 8.83
N ARG A 212 -25.22 -16.11 8.55
CA ARG A 212 -24.92 -17.51 8.22
C ARG A 212 -24.15 -17.64 6.92
N LEU A 213 -24.57 -16.93 5.86
CA LEU A 213 -23.86 -16.88 4.59
C LEU A 213 -22.41 -16.40 4.77
N CYS A 214 -22.20 -15.30 5.50
CA CYS A 214 -20.85 -14.80 5.80
C CYS A 214 -19.98 -15.84 6.49
N ARG A 215 -20.53 -16.63 7.44
CA ARG A 215 -19.78 -17.71 8.09
C ARG A 215 -19.38 -18.84 7.13
N GLN A 216 -20.29 -19.22 6.21
CA GLN A 216 -20.00 -20.24 5.19
C GLN A 216 -18.92 -19.74 4.22
N MET A 217 -19.05 -18.49 3.75
CA MET A 217 -18.05 -17.88 2.87
C MET A 217 -16.70 -17.76 3.56
N ARG A 218 -16.67 -17.47 4.86
CA ARG A 218 -15.45 -17.42 5.65
C ARG A 218 -14.76 -18.78 5.72
N ALA A 219 -15.51 -19.83 6.00
CA ALA A 219 -14.93 -21.18 6.04
C ALA A 219 -14.30 -21.59 4.70
N LEU A 220 -14.94 -21.19 3.59
CA LEU A 220 -14.38 -21.39 2.24
C LEU A 220 -13.15 -20.52 1.97
N ASP A 221 -13.16 -19.26 2.41
CA ASP A 221 -12.06 -18.31 2.26
C ASP A 221 -10.84 -18.77 3.07
N ASP A 222 -11.05 -19.20 4.31
CA ASP A 222 -10.00 -19.73 5.19
C ASP A 222 -9.38 -21.01 4.60
N TRP A 223 -10.21 -21.92 4.09
CA TRP A 223 -9.75 -23.14 3.41
C TRP A 223 -8.94 -22.79 2.15
N LEU A 224 -9.46 -21.91 1.29
CA LEU A 224 -8.80 -21.50 0.05
C LEU A 224 -7.46 -20.81 0.33
N THR A 225 -7.42 -19.99 1.38
CA THR A 225 -6.20 -19.31 1.83
C THR A 225 -5.15 -20.32 2.32
N ALA A 226 -5.58 -21.35 3.05
CA ALA A 226 -4.69 -22.44 3.51
C ALA A 226 -4.12 -23.25 2.34
N GLU A 227 -4.97 -23.62 1.36
CA GLU A 227 -4.53 -24.32 0.14
C GLU A 227 -3.55 -23.48 -0.69
N ALA A 228 -3.83 -22.18 -0.83
CA ALA A 228 -2.96 -21.24 -1.53
C ALA A 228 -1.59 -21.11 -0.82
N ALA A 229 -1.58 -21.04 0.50
CA ALA A 229 -0.34 -21.00 1.29
C ALA A 229 0.46 -22.31 1.14
N ALA A 230 -0.21 -23.47 1.18
CA ALA A 230 0.42 -24.77 0.96
C ALA A 230 1.02 -24.88 -0.45
N LEU A 231 0.30 -24.40 -1.47
CA LEU A 231 0.81 -24.33 -2.84
C LEU A 231 2.07 -23.46 -2.95
N LEU A 232 2.04 -22.25 -2.39
CA LEU A 232 3.20 -21.35 -2.41
C LEU A 232 4.39 -21.96 -1.66
N GLN A 233 4.15 -22.65 -0.55
CA GLN A 233 5.19 -23.37 0.18
C GLN A 233 5.79 -24.51 -0.64
N ALA A 234 4.97 -25.31 -1.32
CA ALA A 234 5.41 -26.41 -2.17
C ALA A 234 6.19 -25.93 -3.40
N ALA A 235 5.77 -24.79 -3.98
CA ALA A 235 6.42 -24.19 -5.14
C ALA A 235 7.66 -23.36 -4.78
N ALA A 236 7.95 -23.11 -3.50
CA ALA A 236 9.03 -22.22 -3.08
C ALA A 236 10.41 -22.76 -3.46
N VAL A 237 11.18 -21.92 -4.15
CA VAL A 237 12.58 -22.17 -4.52
C VAL A 237 13.43 -20.93 -4.22
N PRO A 238 14.76 -21.01 -4.18
CA PRO A 238 15.59 -19.84 -3.96
C PRO A 238 15.24 -18.69 -4.93
N GLY A 239 14.79 -17.58 -4.38
CA GLY A 239 14.44 -16.36 -5.13
C GLY A 239 13.05 -16.30 -5.74
N GLY A 240 12.22 -17.36 -5.66
CA GLY A 240 10.89 -17.34 -6.26
C GLY A 240 10.07 -18.60 -6.08
N TYR A 241 9.25 -18.91 -7.09
CA TYR A 241 8.32 -20.04 -7.07
C TYR A 241 8.44 -20.84 -8.38
N GLU A 242 8.50 -22.16 -8.28
CA GLU A 242 8.53 -23.06 -9.44
C GLU A 242 7.19 -23.00 -10.20
N VAL A 243 7.26 -22.66 -11.48
CA VAL A 243 6.08 -22.46 -12.34
C VAL A 243 5.34 -23.77 -12.57
N GLU A 244 6.05 -24.90 -12.72
CA GLU A 244 5.43 -26.20 -12.96
C GLU A 244 4.50 -26.59 -11.80
N THR A 245 4.97 -26.46 -10.57
CA THR A 245 4.19 -26.72 -9.35
C THR A 245 2.97 -25.79 -9.26
N LEU A 246 3.13 -24.50 -9.60
CA LEU A 246 2.01 -23.56 -9.64
C LEU A 246 0.97 -23.96 -10.68
N CYS A 247 1.38 -24.44 -11.88
CA CYS A 247 0.48 -24.85 -12.95
C CYS A 247 -0.33 -26.12 -12.63
N GLN A 248 0.13 -26.96 -11.72
CA GLN A 248 -0.59 -28.17 -11.31
C GLN A 248 -1.79 -27.88 -10.40
N ALA A 249 -1.85 -26.68 -9.82
CA ALA A 249 -2.93 -26.30 -8.93
C ALA A 249 -4.25 -26.07 -9.69
N ARG A 250 -5.37 -26.33 -8.99
CA ARG A 250 -6.70 -25.96 -9.49
C ARG A 250 -6.82 -24.44 -9.60
N GLY A 251 -7.55 -23.95 -10.62
CA GLY A 251 -7.65 -22.52 -10.92
C GLY A 251 -7.92 -21.62 -9.70
N PRO A 252 -8.96 -21.90 -8.87
CA PRO A 252 -9.23 -21.06 -7.69
C PRO A 252 -8.08 -21.01 -6.67
N VAL A 253 -7.35 -22.12 -6.48
CA VAL A 253 -6.20 -22.17 -5.56
C VAL A 253 -5.02 -21.39 -6.14
N LEU A 254 -4.77 -21.53 -7.43
CA LEU A 254 -3.76 -20.72 -8.12
C LEU A 254 -4.10 -19.23 -8.02
N ASP A 255 -5.35 -18.83 -8.30
CA ASP A 255 -5.77 -17.43 -8.23
C ASP A 255 -5.60 -16.86 -6.81
N ALA A 256 -5.94 -17.63 -5.77
CA ALA A 256 -5.73 -17.24 -4.38
C ALA A 256 -4.24 -17.11 -4.03
N ALA A 257 -3.40 -18.02 -4.53
CA ALA A 257 -1.95 -17.95 -4.36
C ALA A 257 -1.35 -16.70 -5.04
N LEU A 258 -1.75 -16.42 -6.27
CA LEU A 258 -1.32 -15.21 -6.99
C LEU A 258 -1.83 -13.93 -6.34
N HIS A 259 -3.07 -13.93 -5.84
CA HIS A 259 -3.61 -12.83 -5.04
C HIS A 259 -2.76 -12.58 -3.79
N ALA A 260 -2.34 -13.62 -3.08
CA ALA A 260 -1.47 -13.52 -1.90
C ALA A 260 -0.08 -12.94 -2.23
N LEU A 261 0.45 -13.19 -3.44
CA LEU A 261 1.70 -12.59 -3.91
C LEU A 261 1.55 -11.11 -4.25
N ILE A 262 0.38 -10.68 -4.75
CA ILE A 262 0.12 -9.31 -5.19
C ILE A 262 -0.25 -8.40 -4.02
N SER A 263 -1.09 -8.87 -3.08
CA SER A 263 -1.67 -8.08 -1.97
C SER A 263 -0.67 -7.29 -1.12
N PRO A 264 0.55 -7.79 -0.82
CA PRO A 264 1.54 -7.03 -0.05
C PRO A 264 2.18 -5.88 -0.84
N VAL A 265 1.97 -5.83 -2.15
CA VAL A 265 2.62 -4.87 -3.06
C VAL A 265 1.67 -3.76 -3.47
N ARG A 266 0.42 -4.11 -3.74
CA ARG A 266 -0.65 -3.22 -4.17
C ARG A 266 -2.01 -3.88 -3.99
N ASP A 267 -3.09 -3.13 -4.19
CA ASP A 267 -4.43 -3.72 -4.26
C ASP A 267 -4.46 -4.81 -5.33
N ALA A 268 -4.80 -6.03 -4.90
CA ALA A 268 -4.86 -7.21 -5.76
C ALA A 268 -6.17 -7.22 -6.56
N GLU A 269 -6.34 -6.20 -7.43
CA GLU A 269 -7.46 -6.15 -8.36
C GLU A 269 -7.43 -7.39 -9.28
N GLU A 270 -8.61 -7.90 -9.62
CA GLU A 270 -8.79 -9.10 -10.46
C GLU A 270 -7.97 -9.05 -11.76
N LYS A 271 -7.84 -7.87 -12.37
CA LYS A 271 -7.02 -7.70 -13.59
C LYS A 271 -5.56 -8.10 -13.42
N TYR A 272 -4.95 -7.80 -12.24
CA TYR A 272 -3.53 -8.15 -12.00
C TYR A 272 -3.37 -9.63 -11.68
N VAL A 273 -4.33 -10.22 -10.97
CA VAL A 273 -4.37 -11.67 -10.73
C VAL A 273 -4.46 -12.40 -12.07
N ASN A 274 -5.37 -11.97 -12.95
CA ASN A 274 -5.54 -12.55 -14.29
C ASN A 274 -4.29 -12.39 -15.16
N LEU A 275 -3.63 -11.22 -15.14
CA LEU A 275 -2.37 -11.01 -15.87
C LEU A 275 -1.25 -11.91 -15.35
N LEU A 276 -1.07 -12.02 -14.04
CA LEU A 276 -0.05 -12.87 -13.45
C LEU A 276 -0.36 -14.36 -13.70
N ARG A 277 -1.63 -14.76 -13.62
CA ARG A 277 -2.09 -16.10 -13.99
C ARG A 277 -1.77 -16.43 -15.44
N PHE A 278 -2.07 -15.51 -16.36
CA PHE A 278 -1.74 -15.68 -17.79
C PHE A 278 -0.23 -15.92 -17.97
N LEU A 279 0.60 -15.10 -17.31
CA LEU A 279 2.05 -15.25 -17.33
C LEU A 279 2.49 -16.64 -16.86
N VAL A 280 1.97 -17.11 -15.72
CA VAL A 280 2.30 -18.42 -15.13
C VAL A 280 1.89 -19.54 -16.08
N LEU A 281 0.70 -19.49 -16.68
CA LEU A 281 0.21 -20.51 -17.62
C LEU A 281 0.98 -20.52 -18.95
N GLN A 282 1.46 -19.36 -19.43
CA GLN A 282 2.34 -19.28 -20.60
C GLN A 282 3.78 -19.70 -20.29
N ARG A 283 4.16 -19.81 -19.01
CA ARG A 283 5.51 -20.17 -18.54
C ARG A 283 6.62 -19.20 -18.95
N GLU A 284 6.26 -17.99 -19.37
CA GLU A 284 7.21 -16.98 -19.82
C GLU A 284 6.67 -15.55 -19.63
N GLY A 285 7.57 -14.57 -19.70
CA GLY A 285 7.21 -13.14 -19.68
C GLY A 285 7.52 -12.43 -18.38
N ALA A 286 7.05 -11.18 -18.29
CA ALA A 286 7.20 -10.33 -17.11
C ALA A 286 5.98 -9.41 -16.92
N LEU A 287 5.63 -9.14 -15.68
CA LEU A 287 4.56 -8.24 -15.26
C LEU A 287 5.09 -7.24 -14.24
N GLN A 288 5.15 -5.97 -14.60
CA GLN A 288 5.44 -4.90 -13.66
C GLN A 288 4.16 -4.53 -12.90
N LEU A 289 4.14 -4.76 -11.59
CA LEU A 289 3.03 -4.40 -10.71
C LEU A 289 3.11 -2.96 -10.21
N THR A 290 4.31 -2.56 -9.79
CA THR A 290 4.65 -1.19 -9.38
C THR A 290 6.01 -0.81 -9.96
N PRO A 291 6.43 0.46 -9.89
CA PRO A 291 7.78 0.83 -10.31
C PRO A 291 8.89 0.03 -9.61
N GLU A 292 8.61 -0.45 -8.38
CA GLU A 292 9.57 -1.14 -7.52
C GLU A 292 9.45 -2.67 -7.58
N VAL A 293 8.37 -3.22 -8.13
CA VAL A 293 8.13 -4.67 -8.13
C VAL A 293 7.72 -5.18 -9.50
N THR A 294 8.50 -6.12 -10.02
CA THR A 294 8.22 -6.84 -11.26
C THR A 294 8.25 -8.33 -10.97
N TYR A 295 7.22 -9.05 -11.41
CA TYR A 295 7.26 -10.51 -11.52
C TYR A 295 7.77 -10.89 -12.89
N LYS A 296 8.73 -11.83 -12.94
CA LYS A 296 9.32 -12.33 -14.20
C LYS A 296 9.53 -13.83 -14.11
N ILE A 297 9.22 -14.53 -15.19
CA ILE A 297 9.56 -15.95 -15.30
C ILE A 297 10.92 -16.07 -15.98
N LYS A 298 11.83 -16.79 -15.34
CA LYS A 298 13.14 -17.14 -15.87
C LYS A 298 13.50 -18.58 -15.44
N ASN A 299 13.88 -19.42 -16.40
CA ASN A 299 14.27 -20.82 -16.17
C ASN A 299 13.22 -21.62 -15.38
N GLY A 300 11.91 -21.42 -15.67
CA GLY A 300 10.82 -22.12 -15.01
C GLY A 300 10.50 -21.60 -13.59
N VAL A 301 11.10 -20.50 -13.16
CA VAL A 301 10.87 -19.89 -11.84
C VAL A 301 10.20 -18.51 -11.99
N LEU A 302 9.11 -18.29 -11.27
CA LEU A 302 8.46 -17.00 -11.08
C LEU A 302 9.24 -16.21 -10.03
N LEU A 303 10.03 -15.25 -10.48
CA LEU A 303 10.88 -14.40 -9.64
C LEU A 303 10.15 -13.11 -9.29
N ARG A 304 10.27 -12.65 -8.04
CA ARG A 304 9.93 -11.29 -7.63
C ARG A 304 11.18 -10.43 -7.69
N LEU A 305 11.26 -9.56 -8.68
CA LEU A 305 12.36 -8.62 -8.83
C LEU A 305 11.97 -7.31 -8.14
N THR A 306 12.77 -6.91 -7.15
CA THR A 306 12.79 -5.57 -6.59
C THR A 306 14.09 -4.93 -7.06
N PRO A 307 14.13 -3.64 -7.43
CA PRO A 307 15.37 -2.97 -7.73
C PRO A 307 16.32 -3.17 -6.55
N GLN A 308 17.44 -3.84 -6.78
CA GLN A 308 18.46 -4.00 -5.75
C GLN A 308 19.12 -2.63 -5.50
N GLY A 309 19.00 -2.14 -4.28
CA GLY A 309 19.62 -0.90 -3.84
C GLY A 309 18.71 0.32 -3.95
N ILE A 310 18.91 1.28 -3.05
CA ILE A 310 18.39 2.64 -3.18
C ILE A 310 19.01 3.18 -4.47
N LYS A 311 18.18 3.37 -5.52
CA LYS A 311 18.69 4.07 -6.72
C LYS A 311 19.25 5.41 -6.24
N PRO A 312 20.52 5.71 -6.52
CA PRO A 312 21.03 7.02 -6.18
C PRO A 312 20.12 8.06 -6.86
N PRO A 313 19.77 9.15 -6.18
CA PRO A 313 18.99 10.21 -6.79
C PRO A 313 19.72 10.69 -8.06
N PRO A 314 18.98 11.13 -9.09
CA PRO A 314 19.60 11.74 -10.26
C PRO A 314 20.55 12.84 -9.82
N ALA A 315 21.72 12.98 -10.49
CA ALA A 315 22.67 14.03 -10.16
C ALA A 315 22.00 15.41 -10.26
N PRO A 316 22.10 16.25 -9.22
CA PRO A 316 21.58 17.61 -9.30
C PRO A 316 22.28 18.34 -10.46
N PRO A 317 21.57 19.19 -11.20
CA PRO A 317 22.19 20.02 -12.25
C PRO A 317 23.29 20.89 -11.64
N GLN A 318 24.49 20.82 -12.22
CA GLN A 318 25.61 21.66 -11.82
C GLN A 318 26.17 22.39 -13.04
N PRO A 319 26.61 23.67 -12.90
CA PRO A 319 27.24 24.40 -13.98
C PRO A 319 28.44 23.61 -14.53
N PHE A 320 28.55 23.56 -15.85
CA PHE A 320 29.68 22.89 -16.47
C PHE A 320 30.98 23.66 -16.23
N THR A 321 31.98 22.97 -15.73
CA THR A 321 33.35 23.41 -15.61
C THR A 321 34.29 22.31 -16.10
N GLN A 322 35.55 22.66 -16.39
CA GLN A 322 36.59 21.64 -16.61
C GLN A 322 36.87 20.87 -15.32
N GLY A 323 37.25 19.61 -15.43
CA GLY A 323 37.65 18.79 -14.29
C GLY A 323 36.97 17.41 -14.27
N CYS A 324 37.13 16.76 -13.11
CA CYS A 324 36.64 15.41 -12.85
C CYS A 324 35.38 15.49 -12.02
N PHE A 325 34.37 14.68 -12.41
CA PHE A 325 33.08 14.61 -11.76
C PHE A 325 32.75 13.15 -11.42
N SER A 326 32.51 12.90 -10.14
CA SER A 326 31.92 11.62 -9.69
C SER A 326 30.43 11.81 -9.55
N LEU A 327 29.65 11.01 -10.27
CA LEU A 327 28.20 11.13 -10.34
C LEU A 327 27.53 9.87 -9.76
N PRO A 328 26.27 9.99 -9.28
CA PRO A 328 25.52 8.85 -8.75
C PRO A 328 25.47 7.68 -9.73
N GLY A 329 25.50 6.43 -9.23
CA GLY A 329 25.52 5.24 -10.06
C GLY A 329 26.90 4.79 -10.53
N GLY A 330 27.99 5.34 -9.92
CA GLY A 330 29.36 4.96 -10.23
C GLY A 330 29.91 5.58 -11.53
N TYR A 331 29.25 6.61 -12.06
CA TYR A 331 29.69 7.30 -13.25
C TYR A 331 30.79 8.31 -12.93
N PHE A 332 31.92 8.18 -13.60
CA PHE A 332 33.02 9.14 -13.54
C PHE A 332 33.20 9.78 -14.92
N VAL A 333 33.27 11.11 -14.97
CA VAL A 333 33.43 11.89 -16.20
C VAL A 333 34.52 12.94 -15.97
N GLU A 334 35.51 12.98 -16.84
CA GLU A 334 36.57 13.96 -16.86
C GLU A 334 36.49 14.77 -18.16
N PHE A 335 36.40 16.10 -18.02
CA PHE A 335 36.42 17.05 -19.13
C PHE A 335 37.70 17.83 -19.16
N GLN A 336 38.43 17.77 -20.28
CA GLN A 336 39.71 18.50 -20.47
C GLN A 336 39.66 19.33 -21.74
N ARG A 337 40.19 20.56 -21.68
CA ARG A 337 40.48 21.36 -22.87
C ARG A 337 41.89 21.10 -23.30
N VAL A 338 42.04 20.87 -24.62
CA VAL A 338 43.33 20.58 -25.26
C VAL A 338 43.42 21.42 -26.54
N LYS A 339 44.63 21.90 -26.89
CA LYS A 339 44.84 22.54 -28.20
C LYS A 339 44.58 21.56 -29.31
N TYR A 340 43.84 21.98 -30.32
CA TYR A 340 43.38 21.06 -31.38
C TYR A 340 44.55 20.42 -32.12
N GLU A 341 45.65 21.17 -32.37
CA GLU A 341 46.89 20.65 -32.97
C GLU A 341 47.56 19.56 -32.10
N GLU A 342 47.54 19.70 -30.80
CA GLU A 342 48.08 18.72 -29.86
C GLU A 342 47.20 17.47 -29.80
N PHE A 343 45.86 17.66 -29.79
CA PHE A 343 44.92 16.59 -29.88
C PHE A 343 45.11 15.72 -31.14
N LEU A 344 45.31 16.35 -32.30
CA LEU A 344 45.52 15.64 -33.56
C LEU A 344 46.85 14.86 -33.59
N LYS A 345 47.92 15.34 -32.94
CA LYS A 345 49.20 14.66 -32.82
C LYS A 345 49.20 13.41 -31.97
N ASN A 346 48.31 13.37 -30.97
CA ASN A 346 48.27 12.31 -29.98
C ASN A 346 47.20 11.23 -30.28
N GLN A 347 46.47 11.34 -31.40
CA GLN A 347 45.45 10.34 -31.75
C GLN A 347 46.03 9.20 -32.60
N PRO A 348 45.82 7.91 -32.24
CA PRO A 348 45.99 6.82 -33.16
C PRO A 348 44.91 6.87 -34.25
N ILE A 349 45.30 6.53 -35.50
CA ILE A 349 44.52 6.66 -36.73
C ILE A 349 43.27 5.77 -36.76
N PHE A 350 42.25 6.06 -35.95
CA PHE A 350 40.97 5.38 -36.02
C PHE A 350 39.79 6.35 -36.16
N LYS A 351 39.12 6.31 -37.32
CA LYS A 351 37.98 7.12 -37.72
C LYS A 351 36.73 7.03 -36.77
N LYS A 352 36.79 6.26 -35.70
CA LYS A 352 35.66 6.07 -34.75
C LYS A 352 35.61 7.08 -33.61
N ASP A 353 36.68 7.82 -33.37
CA ASP A 353 36.84 8.64 -32.16
C ASP A 353 36.54 10.14 -32.33
N LEU A 354 36.06 10.58 -33.50
CA LEU A 354 35.68 11.99 -33.76
C LEU A 354 34.52 12.51 -32.89
N ASN A 355 33.75 11.61 -32.28
CA ASN A 355 32.66 11.98 -31.35
C ASN A 355 33.12 12.16 -29.88
N CYS A 356 34.41 11.92 -29.59
CA CYS A 356 34.99 12.05 -28.25
C CYS A 356 35.46 13.47 -27.98
N CYS A 357 35.42 14.37 -28.93
CA CYS A 357 35.80 15.77 -28.73
C CYS A 357 34.82 16.75 -29.39
N ALA A 358 34.74 17.94 -28.87
CA ALA A 358 33.95 19.04 -29.39
C ALA A 358 34.75 20.33 -29.47
N ASP A 359 34.41 21.20 -30.40
CA ASP A 359 34.98 22.56 -30.47
C ASP A 359 34.52 23.35 -29.23
N CYS A 360 35.47 23.83 -28.43
CA CYS A 360 35.16 24.63 -27.24
C CYS A 360 34.39 25.90 -27.57
N ALA A 361 34.54 26.49 -28.74
CA ALA A 361 33.82 27.67 -29.18
C ALA A 361 32.33 27.40 -29.47
N LYS A 362 31.96 26.14 -29.70
CA LYS A 362 30.57 25.70 -29.97
C LYS A 362 29.84 25.26 -28.69
N ILE A 363 30.55 25.12 -27.57
CA ILE A 363 29.96 24.83 -26.27
C ILE A 363 29.81 26.15 -25.50
N GLN A 364 28.74 26.87 -25.83
CA GLN A 364 28.47 28.21 -25.28
C GLN A 364 27.15 28.26 -24.50
N GLY A 365 27.01 29.30 -23.65
CA GLY A 365 25.83 29.56 -22.86
C GLY A 365 25.83 28.88 -21.48
N ASN A 366 24.69 28.75 -20.87
CA ASN A 366 24.53 28.14 -19.56
C ASN A 366 24.48 26.60 -19.67
N VAL A 367 25.67 26.01 -19.87
CA VAL A 367 25.81 24.55 -20.01
C VAL A 367 25.84 23.89 -18.63
N MET A 368 25.02 22.88 -18.47
CA MET A 368 24.87 22.14 -17.22
C MET A 368 25.29 20.67 -17.41
N LEU A 369 26.07 20.15 -16.47
CA LEU A 369 26.26 18.71 -16.29
C LEU A 369 25.12 18.19 -15.41
N ARG A 370 24.32 17.29 -15.93
CA ARG A 370 23.13 16.77 -15.25
C ARG A 370 22.71 15.41 -15.83
N THR A 371 21.65 14.85 -15.28
CA THR A 371 20.93 13.72 -15.89
C THR A 371 19.76 14.21 -16.72
N ARG A 372 19.07 13.29 -17.39
CA ARG A 372 17.95 13.58 -18.29
C ARG A 372 16.80 14.35 -17.61
N GLN A 373 16.23 15.29 -18.36
CA GLN A 373 14.98 16.00 -18.02
C GLN A 373 13.91 15.81 -19.11
N PRO A 374 12.60 15.99 -18.77
CA PRO A 374 11.53 15.99 -19.76
C PRO A 374 11.78 17.09 -20.82
N GLY A 375 11.57 16.74 -22.10
CA GLY A 375 11.78 17.68 -23.21
C GLY A 375 13.18 17.65 -23.81
N ASP A 376 14.15 16.97 -23.19
CA ASP A 376 15.50 16.86 -23.73
C ASP A 376 15.53 16.24 -25.12
N SER A 377 16.36 16.84 -25.98
CA SER A 377 16.59 16.40 -27.38
C SER A 377 18.07 16.32 -27.69
N PHE A 378 18.43 15.34 -28.50
CA PHE A 378 19.81 15.07 -28.93
C PHE A 378 19.88 14.91 -30.44
N ARG A 379 20.96 15.42 -31.06
CA ARG A 379 21.29 15.20 -32.46
C ARG A 379 22.55 14.38 -32.54
N PRO A 380 22.43 13.04 -32.71
CA PRO A 380 23.60 12.17 -32.81
C PRO A 380 24.46 12.54 -34.02
N ALA A 381 25.79 12.53 -33.86
CA ALA A 381 26.69 12.79 -34.97
C ALA A 381 26.49 11.80 -36.12
N GLY A 382 26.50 12.31 -37.36
CA GLY A 382 26.34 11.52 -38.58
C GLY A 382 24.93 11.06 -38.93
N ARG A 383 23.89 11.47 -38.14
CA ARG A 383 22.49 11.08 -38.42
C ARG A 383 21.60 12.22 -38.91
N HIS A 384 22.06 13.45 -38.87
CA HIS A 384 21.38 14.69 -39.33
C HIS A 384 19.93 14.90 -38.83
N VAL A 385 19.46 14.12 -37.86
CA VAL A 385 18.09 14.16 -37.32
C VAL A 385 18.12 14.40 -35.83
N ARG A 386 17.37 15.43 -35.38
CA ARG A 386 17.12 15.71 -33.96
C ARG A 386 16.05 14.78 -33.41
N LYS A 387 16.31 14.10 -32.30
CA LYS A 387 15.40 13.17 -31.65
C LYS A 387 15.18 13.55 -30.19
N THR A 388 13.98 13.28 -29.66
CA THR A 388 13.79 13.35 -28.21
C THR A 388 14.67 12.29 -27.54
N LEU A 389 15.27 12.63 -26.41
CA LEU A 389 16.19 11.73 -25.71
C LEU A 389 15.51 10.39 -25.32
N LYS A 390 14.16 10.41 -25.06
CA LYS A 390 13.36 9.20 -24.85
C LYS A 390 13.40 8.25 -26.06
N LYS A 391 13.21 8.76 -27.29
CA LYS A 391 13.25 7.95 -28.51
C LYS A 391 14.66 7.44 -28.77
N TYR A 392 15.66 8.26 -28.54
CA TYR A 392 17.06 7.89 -28.76
C TYR A 392 17.52 6.77 -27.82
N TYR A 393 17.15 6.83 -26.51
CA TYR A 393 17.43 5.74 -25.57
C TYR A 393 16.73 4.43 -25.95
N ASN A 394 15.51 4.48 -26.51
CA ASN A 394 14.83 3.29 -27.01
C ASN A 394 15.61 2.63 -28.17
N GLU A 395 16.17 3.43 -29.08
CA GLU A 395 16.98 2.93 -30.21
C GLU A 395 18.30 2.33 -29.75
N LEU A 396 18.90 2.85 -28.69
CA LEU A 396 20.12 2.30 -28.10
C LEU A 396 19.88 1.10 -27.19
N GLY A 397 18.62 0.72 -26.93
CA GLY A 397 18.28 -0.35 -26.01
C GLY A 397 18.61 -0.06 -24.54
N VAL A 398 18.79 1.23 -24.17
CA VAL A 398 19.11 1.60 -22.78
C VAL A 398 17.93 1.24 -21.88
N PRO A 399 18.15 0.43 -20.84
CA PRO A 399 17.09 0.06 -19.89
C PRO A 399 16.43 1.29 -19.24
N PRO A 400 15.10 1.29 -19.05
CA PRO A 400 14.37 2.45 -18.49
C PRO A 400 14.93 2.96 -17.17
N ASP A 401 15.48 2.06 -16.36
CA ASP A 401 16.03 2.32 -15.04
C ASP A 401 17.43 2.95 -15.06
N GLU A 402 18.21 2.75 -16.10
CA GLU A 402 19.52 3.40 -16.26
C GLU A 402 19.39 4.82 -16.83
N ARG A 403 18.33 5.11 -17.60
CA ARG A 403 18.14 6.39 -18.30
C ARG A 403 18.16 7.62 -17.41
N ALA A 404 17.72 7.45 -16.14
CA ALA A 404 17.67 8.53 -15.16
C ALA A 404 19.04 8.86 -14.55
N LEU A 405 20.02 7.97 -14.71
CA LEU A 405 21.34 8.08 -14.11
C LEU A 405 22.42 8.51 -15.09
N LEU A 406 22.17 8.32 -16.41
CA LEU A 406 23.16 8.62 -17.44
C LEU A 406 23.51 10.11 -17.46
N PRO A 407 24.82 10.46 -17.33
CA PRO A 407 25.29 11.83 -17.38
C PRO A 407 25.15 12.43 -18.77
N LEU A 408 24.88 13.71 -18.84
CA LEU A 408 24.85 14.49 -20.07
C LEU A 408 25.26 15.96 -19.81
N LEU A 409 25.79 16.63 -20.86
CA LEU A 409 25.89 18.07 -20.91
C LEU A 409 24.74 18.61 -21.73
N ALA A 410 24.08 19.65 -21.23
CA ALA A 410 22.99 20.31 -21.95
C ALA A 410 22.99 21.83 -21.74
N SER A 411 22.55 22.53 -22.79
CA SER A 411 22.17 23.94 -22.70
C SER A 411 20.64 24.03 -22.85
N GLY A 412 19.93 24.34 -21.78
CA GLY A 412 18.47 24.22 -21.74
C GLY A 412 18.03 22.78 -21.99
N SER A 413 17.19 22.54 -23.02
CA SER A 413 16.71 21.22 -23.44
C SER A 413 17.55 20.59 -24.56
N GLU A 414 18.59 21.25 -25.03
CA GLU A 414 19.48 20.74 -26.06
C GLU A 414 20.67 20.02 -25.45
N VAL A 415 20.79 18.69 -25.72
CA VAL A 415 21.87 17.87 -25.21
C VAL A 415 23.08 18.01 -26.14
N LEU A 416 24.20 18.46 -25.59
CA LEU A 416 25.48 18.68 -26.30
C LEU A 416 26.41 17.48 -26.22
N TRP A 417 26.34 16.75 -25.15
CA TRP A 417 27.09 15.50 -24.95
C TRP A 417 26.24 14.49 -24.14
N LEU A 418 26.36 13.23 -24.51
CA LEU A 418 25.62 12.15 -23.87
C LEU A 418 26.55 10.98 -23.58
N TRP A 419 26.48 10.42 -22.36
CA TRP A 419 27.21 9.22 -21.99
C TRP A 419 26.99 8.08 -22.98
N GLY A 420 28.06 7.42 -23.42
CA GLY A 420 28.03 6.32 -24.37
C GLY A 420 27.68 6.69 -25.83
N SER A 421 27.36 7.97 -26.10
CA SER A 421 27.02 8.45 -27.45
C SER A 421 27.96 9.55 -27.96
N GLY A 422 28.67 10.23 -27.05
CA GLY A 422 29.59 11.33 -27.41
C GLY A 422 28.89 12.68 -27.63
N PHE A 423 29.56 13.58 -28.33
CA PHE A 423 29.08 14.94 -28.60
C PHE A 423 28.02 14.99 -29.72
N ALA A 424 27.13 15.96 -29.64
CA ALA A 424 26.13 16.26 -30.65
C ALA A 424 26.81 16.72 -31.97
N GLU A 425 26.13 16.50 -33.11
CA GLU A 425 26.64 16.84 -34.44
C GLU A 425 27.07 18.31 -34.58
N GLY A 426 26.34 19.25 -33.98
CA GLY A 426 26.68 20.68 -34.01
C GLY A 426 27.93 21.07 -33.23
N CYS A 427 28.50 20.17 -32.43
CA CYS A 427 29.67 20.44 -31.58
C CYS A 427 31.00 19.98 -32.25
N ALA A 428 30.96 19.35 -33.43
CA ALA A 428 32.15 18.81 -34.09
C ALA A 428 33.19 19.91 -34.42
N PRO A 429 34.50 19.62 -34.25
CA PRO A 429 35.58 20.51 -34.68
C PRO A 429 35.53 20.76 -36.21
N ASP A 430 35.98 21.95 -36.61
CA ASP A 430 36.13 22.36 -38.01
C ASP A 430 37.50 22.99 -38.27
N ALA A 431 37.70 23.56 -39.49
CA ALA A 431 38.98 24.15 -39.92
C ALA A 431 39.40 25.38 -39.06
N TYR A 432 38.50 25.98 -38.29
CA TYR A 432 38.77 27.15 -37.48
C TYR A 432 38.92 26.83 -35.97
N THR A 433 38.76 25.55 -35.63
CA THR A 433 38.84 25.09 -34.24
C THR A 433 40.26 25.24 -33.71
N ARG A 434 40.40 25.96 -32.57
CA ARG A 434 41.69 26.15 -31.86
C ARG A 434 41.85 25.25 -30.65
N GLU A 435 40.78 25.06 -29.93
CA GLU A 435 40.71 24.23 -28.73
C GLU A 435 39.53 23.29 -28.77
N VAL A 436 39.76 22.06 -28.31
CA VAL A 436 38.74 21.04 -28.19
C VAL A 436 38.50 20.63 -26.74
N LEU A 437 37.26 20.34 -26.43
CA LEU A 437 36.84 19.68 -25.20
C LEU A 437 36.87 18.16 -25.42
N THR A 438 37.68 17.46 -24.65
CA THR A 438 37.72 15.98 -24.63
C THR A 438 37.00 15.46 -23.39
N VAL A 439 36.45 14.24 -23.49
CA VAL A 439 35.78 13.56 -22.41
C VAL A 439 36.33 12.18 -22.19
N ARG A 440 36.73 11.89 -20.98
CA ARG A 440 37.05 10.55 -20.51
C ARG A 440 35.93 10.09 -19.60
N THR A 441 35.46 8.86 -19.80
CA THR A 441 34.34 8.26 -19.07
C THR A 441 34.78 6.93 -18.48
N GLU A 442 34.39 6.69 -17.20
CA GLU A 442 34.63 5.43 -16.52
C GLU A 442 33.43 5.11 -15.61
N LYS A 443 32.99 3.85 -15.59
CA LYS A 443 31.94 3.36 -14.71
C LYS A 443 32.57 2.42 -13.69
N THR A 444 32.60 2.83 -12.40
CA THR A 444 33.08 2.00 -11.31
C THR A 444 31.95 1.06 -10.88
N GLY A 445 32.14 -0.28 -11.01
CA GLY A 445 31.21 -1.27 -10.47
C GLY A 445 30.74 -2.37 -11.42
N GLU A 446 31.42 -2.62 -12.55
CA GLU A 446 31.32 -3.88 -13.29
C GLU A 446 32.62 -4.66 -13.09
N ALA A 447 32.66 -5.51 -12.02
CA ALA A 447 33.59 -6.62 -11.85
C ALA A 447 32.77 -7.87 -11.56
#